data_bc9177084276500897cdcf4c7e8146a4
#
_entry.id   bc9177084276500897cdcf4c7e8146a4
#
_cell.length_a   1.000
_cell.length_b   1.000
_cell.length_c   1.000
_cell.angle_alpha   90.00
_cell.angle_beta   90.00
_cell.angle_gamma   90.00
#
_symmetry.space_group_name_H-M   'P 1'
#
loop_
_entity.id
_entity.type
_entity.pdbx_description
1 polymer ?
#
loop_
_entity_poly.entity_id
_entity_poly.type
_entity_poly.pdbx_seq_one_letter_code
_entity_poly.pdbx_strand_id
1 'polypeptide(L)'
;ACNQKTETTLTLSGLDPVKFQTTVNDAQTQLYTLKNKAGMEVCITNFGGRIVSIMVPDKNGVMQDVVLGFDSIADYINIPSDFGASIGRYANRINQGKIVLDGDTIQLPQNNFGHCLHGGPKGWQYQVYSANPIDSTTLELTRISPDGDENFPGNVTAKVLFKLTDDNAI
;
A
#
# COMPACT_ATOMS: atom_id res chain seq x y z
N ALA A 1 -42.09 -2.44 2.88
CA ALA A 1 -40.73 -1.90 2.88
C ALA A 1 -39.83 -2.85 2.09
N CYS A 2 -39.52 -2.50 0.85
CA CYS A 2 -38.55 -3.25 0.03
C CYS A 2 -37.16 -3.00 0.58
N ASN A 3 -36.55 -4.04 1.16
CA ASN A 3 -35.12 -4.09 1.40
C ASN A 3 -34.43 -4.22 0.02
N GLN A 4 -33.98 -3.10 -0.55
CA GLN A 4 -32.97 -3.16 -1.61
C GLN A 4 -31.68 -3.67 -0.99
N LYS A 5 -31.37 -4.95 -1.19
CA LYS A 5 -29.99 -5.44 -1.06
C LYS A 5 -29.19 -4.69 -2.12
N THR A 6 -28.35 -3.76 -1.72
CA THR A 6 -27.28 -3.22 -2.56
C THR A 6 -26.40 -4.40 -2.93
N GLU A 7 -26.46 -4.88 -4.16
CA GLU A 7 -25.51 -5.87 -4.67
C GLU A 7 -24.13 -5.22 -4.64
N THR A 8 -23.25 -5.75 -3.81
CA THR A 8 -21.85 -5.32 -3.74
C THR A 8 -21.17 -5.78 -5.03
N THR A 9 -20.69 -4.83 -5.84
CA THR A 9 -19.95 -5.15 -7.06
C THR A 9 -18.53 -5.53 -6.68
N LEU A 10 -18.17 -6.82 -6.86
CA LEU A 10 -16.82 -7.32 -6.65
C LEU A 10 -15.88 -6.82 -7.76
N THR A 11 -14.59 -6.72 -7.43
CA THR A 11 -13.53 -6.47 -8.41
C THR A 11 -13.35 -7.70 -9.33
N LEU A 12 -12.59 -7.56 -10.40
CA LEU A 12 -12.27 -8.70 -11.28
C LEU A 12 -11.53 -9.81 -10.52
N SER A 13 -10.71 -9.46 -9.53
CA SER A 13 -10.02 -10.41 -8.63
C SER A 13 -10.93 -10.99 -7.54
N GLY A 14 -12.21 -10.60 -7.49
CA GLY A 14 -13.18 -11.11 -6.51
C GLY A 14 -13.14 -10.40 -5.15
N LEU A 15 -12.43 -9.28 -5.04
CA LEU A 15 -12.36 -8.51 -3.81
C LEU A 15 -13.65 -7.70 -3.61
N ASP A 16 -14.13 -7.67 -2.37
CA ASP A 16 -15.22 -6.80 -1.94
C ASP A 16 -14.66 -5.47 -1.42
N PRO A 17 -14.87 -4.33 -2.11
CA PRO A 17 -14.34 -3.03 -1.68
C PRO A 17 -14.77 -2.61 -0.27
N VAL A 18 -15.95 -3.03 0.18
CA VAL A 18 -16.46 -2.73 1.53
C VAL A 18 -15.58 -3.32 2.62
N LYS A 19 -14.96 -4.48 2.37
CA LYS A 19 -14.05 -5.13 3.32
C LYS A 19 -12.70 -4.40 3.49
N PHE A 20 -12.45 -3.37 2.68
CA PHE A 20 -11.26 -2.52 2.78
C PHE A 20 -11.53 -1.16 3.42
N GLN A 21 -12.75 -0.93 3.91
CA GLN A 21 -13.16 0.32 4.53
C GLN A 21 -13.14 0.19 6.04
N THR A 22 -12.24 0.95 6.68
CA THR A 22 -12.16 1.12 8.13
C THR A 22 -11.45 2.42 8.46
N THR A 23 -11.32 2.72 9.74
CA THR A 23 -10.54 3.85 10.24
C THR A 23 -9.31 3.33 10.97
N VAL A 24 -8.13 3.80 10.57
CA VAL A 24 -6.84 3.52 11.22
C VAL A 24 -6.18 4.86 11.54
N ASN A 25 -5.87 5.12 12.82
CA ASN A 25 -5.27 6.37 13.28
C ASN A 25 -6.01 7.62 12.71
N ASP A 26 -7.34 7.64 12.84
CA ASP A 26 -8.24 8.72 12.38
C ASP A 26 -8.27 8.92 10.84
N ALA A 27 -7.66 8.03 10.08
CA ALA A 27 -7.67 8.07 8.62
C ALA A 27 -8.47 6.90 8.03
N GLN A 28 -9.25 7.19 6.98
CA GLN A 28 -10.07 6.21 6.30
C GLN A 28 -9.26 5.38 5.32
N THR A 29 -9.42 4.05 5.39
CA THR A 29 -8.88 3.13 4.39
C THR A 29 -9.90 2.82 3.32
N GLN A 30 -9.43 2.56 2.11
CA GLN A 30 -10.26 2.17 0.96
C GLN A 30 -9.49 1.26 0.01
N LEU A 31 -10.23 0.61 -0.89
CA LEU A 31 -9.69 -0.08 -2.06
C LEU A 31 -9.94 0.76 -3.30
N TYR A 32 -8.88 0.99 -4.08
CA TYR A 32 -8.92 1.72 -5.35
C TYR A 32 -8.66 0.73 -6.48
N THR A 33 -9.44 0.85 -7.56
CA THR A 33 -9.34 -0.04 -8.71
C THR A 33 -8.91 0.75 -9.93
N LEU A 34 -7.79 0.36 -10.54
CA LEU A 34 -7.33 0.87 -11.83
C LEU A 34 -7.68 -0.15 -12.91
N LYS A 35 -8.17 0.32 -14.06
CA LYS A 35 -8.50 -0.49 -15.22
C LYS A 35 -8.03 0.18 -16.50
N ASN A 36 -7.33 -0.59 -17.37
CA ASN A 36 -6.97 -0.14 -18.69
C ASN A 36 -7.96 -0.64 -19.75
N LYS A 37 -7.79 -0.18 -20.99
CA LYS A 37 -8.64 -0.58 -22.12
C LYS A 37 -8.47 -2.05 -22.52
N ALA A 38 -7.33 -2.65 -22.20
CA ALA A 38 -7.05 -4.06 -22.48
C ALA A 38 -7.68 -5.02 -21.45
N GLY A 39 -8.31 -4.50 -20.39
CA GLY A 39 -8.99 -5.29 -19.36
C GLY A 39 -8.13 -5.69 -18.18
N MET A 40 -6.85 -5.28 -18.10
CA MET A 40 -6.04 -5.43 -16.91
C MET A 40 -6.62 -4.61 -15.77
N GLU A 41 -6.66 -5.21 -14.57
CA GLU A 41 -7.12 -4.56 -13.35
C GLU A 41 -6.05 -4.59 -12.27
N VAL A 42 -5.84 -3.48 -11.59
CA VAL A 42 -4.97 -3.37 -10.41
C VAL A 42 -5.76 -2.80 -9.26
N CYS A 43 -5.81 -3.50 -8.13
CA CYS A 43 -6.41 -3.02 -6.89
C CYS A 43 -5.34 -2.58 -5.91
N ILE A 44 -5.52 -1.40 -5.34
CA ILE A 44 -4.57 -0.76 -4.43
C ILE A 44 -5.33 -0.28 -3.19
N THR A 45 -4.81 -0.56 -2.00
CA THR A 45 -5.29 0.06 -0.76
C THR A 45 -4.35 1.18 -0.33
N ASN A 46 -4.92 2.25 0.20
CA ASN A 46 -4.13 3.34 0.78
C ASN A 46 -3.53 2.98 2.15
N PHE A 47 -3.90 1.86 2.75
CA PHE A 47 -3.20 1.33 3.92
C PHE A 47 -1.88 0.71 3.50
N GLY A 48 -0.78 1.39 3.81
CA GLY A 48 0.57 1.01 3.41
C GLY A 48 0.87 1.26 1.93
N GLY A 49 -0.02 1.94 1.18
CA GLY A 49 0.16 2.16 -0.25
C GLY A 49 0.39 0.84 -1.00
N ARG A 50 -0.48 -0.16 -0.77
CA ARG A 50 -0.28 -1.56 -1.17
C ARG A 50 -1.00 -1.92 -2.44
N ILE A 51 -0.29 -2.60 -3.33
CA ILE A 51 -0.92 -3.37 -4.40
C ILE A 51 -1.52 -4.63 -3.76
N VAL A 52 -2.84 -4.82 -3.92
CA VAL A 52 -3.60 -5.94 -3.36
C VAL A 52 -3.79 -7.05 -4.38
N SER A 53 -4.09 -6.69 -5.63
CA SER A 53 -4.25 -7.64 -6.73
C SER A 53 -3.82 -7.04 -8.06
N ILE A 54 -3.34 -7.88 -8.96
CA ILE A 54 -3.06 -7.53 -10.36
C ILE A 54 -3.64 -8.65 -11.23
N MET A 55 -4.71 -8.35 -11.96
CA MET A 55 -5.32 -9.28 -12.89
C MET A 55 -4.76 -9.05 -14.28
N VAL A 56 -4.03 -10.02 -14.78
CA VAL A 56 -3.43 -10.02 -16.12
C VAL A 56 -3.83 -11.26 -16.90
N PRO A 57 -3.94 -11.19 -18.24
CA PRO A 57 -4.21 -12.37 -19.03
C PRO A 57 -2.97 -13.27 -19.11
N ASP A 58 -3.19 -14.57 -18.97
CA ASP A 58 -2.18 -15.58 -19.29
C ASP A 58 -2.04 -15.76 -20.82
N LYS A 59 -1.20 -16.69 -21.24
CA LYS A 59 -0.97 -16.99 -22.68
C LYS A 59 -2.23 -17.44 -23.44
N ASN A 60 -3.27 -17.86 -22.73
CA ASN A 60 -4.55 -18.30 -23.30
C ASN A 60 -5.63 -17.20 -23.19
N GLY A 61 -5.28 -16.02 -22.68
CA GLY A 61 -6.21 -14.92 -22.45
C GLY A 61 -7.04 -15.05 -21.18
N VAL A 62 -6.74 -16.01 -20.30
CA VAL A 62 -7.44 -16.19 -19.02
C VAL A 62 -6.83 -15.27 -17.99
N MET A 63 -7.67 -14.45 -17.34
CA MET A 63 -7.23 -13.50 -16.32
C MET A 63 -6.78 -14.24 -15.06
N GLN A 64 -5.58 -13.91 -14.60
CA GLN A 64 -4.96 -14.47 -13.39
C GLN A 64 -4.52 -13.35 -12.46
N ASP A 65 -4.73 -13.52 -11.15
CA ASP A 65 -4.11 -12.67 -10.15
C ASP A 65 -2.66 -13.13 -9.91
N VAL A 66 -1.72 -12.21 -10.06
CA VAL A 66 -0.28 -12.49 -9.89
C VAL A 66 0.31 -11.88 -8.63
N VAL A 67 -0.52 -11.43 -7.70
CA VAL A 67 -0.10 -10.81 -6.43
C VAL A 67 -0.51 -11.69 -5.24
N LEU A 68 0.42 -11.87 -4.30
CA LEU A 68 0.11 -12.39 -2.98
C LEU A 68 -0.46 -11.29 -2.10
N GLY A 69 -1.63 -11.52 -1.52
CA GLY A 69 -2.33 -10.55 -0.68
C GLY A 69 -3.45 -11.17 0.14
N PHE A 70 -4.21 -10.31 0.80
CA PHE A 70 -5.37 -10.69 1.61
C PHE A 70 -6.64 -10.08 1.02
N ASP A 71 -7.78 -10.66 1.38
CA ASP A 71 -9.09 -10.27 0.86
C ASP A 71 -9.80 -9.19 1.70
N SER A 72 -9.15 -8.73 2.79
CA SER A 72 -9.72 -7.71 3.68
C SER A 72 -8.65 -6.82 4.28
N ILE A 73 -9.04 -5.59 4.65
CA ILE A 73 -8.16 -4.69 5.39
C ILE A 73 -7.85 -5.22 6.79
N ALA A 74 -8.78 -5.94 7.41
CA ALA A 74 -8.57 -6.53 8.73
C ALA A 74 -7.39 -7.50 8.75
N ASP A 75 -7.20 -8.28 7.69
CA ASP A 75 -6.07 -9.21 7.58
C ASP A 75 -4.75 -8.45 7.42
N TYR A 76 -4.72 -7.37 6.62
CA TYR A 76 -3.53 -6.52 6.49
C TYR A 76 -3.15 -5.82 7.79
N ILE A 77 -4.12 -5.49 8.65
CA ILE A 77 -3.89 -4.86 9.95
C ILE A 77 -3.41 -5.89 10.98
N ASN A 78 -4.02 -7.08 11.00
CA ASN A 78 -3.83 -8.07 12.06
C ASN A 78 -2.71 -9.08 11.77
N ILE A 79 -2.39 -9.29 10.49
CA ILE A 79 -1.32 -10.21 10.07
C ILE A 79 -0.14 -9.37 9.58
N PRO A 80 0.95 -9.25 10.36
CA PRO A 80 2.12 -8.48 9.94
C PRO A 80 2.64 -8.98 8.61
N SER A 81 2.65 -8.10 7.61
CA SER A 81 3.05 -8.42 6.25
C SER A 81 3.54 -7.16 5.54
N ASP A 82 4.51 -7.33 4.65
CA ASP A 82 5.01 -6.29 3.77
C ASP A 82 4.51 -6.48 2.32
N PHE A 83 3.55 -7.41 2.10
CA PHE A 83 3.00 -7.71 0.78
C PHE A 83 2.48 -6.46 0.08
N GLY A 84 3.00 -6.19 -1.11
CA GLY A 84 2.60 -5.12 -2.00
C GLY A 84 2.84 -3.69 -1.49
N ALA A 85 3.45 -3.51 -0.31
CA ALA A 85 3.55 -2.24 0.38
C ALA A 85 4.55 -1.26 -0.25
N SER A 86 4.23 0.04 -0.13
CA SER A 86 5.15 1.14 -0.38
C SER A 86 5.94 1.41 0.90
N ILE A 87 7.16 0.86 0.96
CA ILE A 87 8.02 0.88 2.15
C ILE A 87 8.70 2.24 2.32
N GLY A 88 8.82 2.69 3.54
CA GLY A 88 9.57 3.91 3.92
C GLY A 88 9.80 4.01 5.44
N ARG A 89 10.73 4.92 5.84
CA ARG A 89 11.54 5.78 4.90
C ARG A 89 12.62 4.99 4.15
N TYR A 90 13.11 3.88 4.71
CA TYR A 90 14.19 3.09 4.14
C TYR A 90 13.77 1.61 4.05
N ALA A 91 13.85 1.06 2.85
CA ALA A 91 13.50 -0.33 2.61
C ALA A 91 14.63 -1.26 3.01
N ASN A 92 14.29 -2.49 3.44
CA ASN A 92 15.20 -3.50 3.92
C ASN A 92 15.92 -3.06 5.21
N ARG A 93 17.13 -3.57 5.49
CA ARG A 93 17.78 -3.44 6.80
C ARG A 93 18.84 -2.36 6.82
N ILE A 94 18.82 -1.58 7.91
CA ILE A 94 19.93 -0.74 8.32
C ILE A 94 20.64 -1.44 9.48
N ASN A 95 21.94 -1.64 9.32
CA ASN A 95 22.77 -2.37 10.28
C ASN A 95 22.70 -1.72 11.67
N GLN A 96 22.29 -2.48 12.68
CA GLN A 96 22.08 -2.04 14.06
C GLN A 96 21.17 -0.80 14.20
N GLY A 97 20.42 -0.45 13.16
CA GLY A 97 19.61 0.76 13.13
C GLY A 97 20.41 2.05 13.19
N LYS A 98 21.69 2.06 12.83
CA LYS A 98 22.54 3.25 12.92
C LYS A 98 22.77 3.89 11.55
N ILE A 99 22.51 5.18 11.47
CA ILE A 99 22.86 6.03 10.32
C ILE A 99 23.72 7.20 10.80
N VAL A 100 24.57 7.69 9.93
CA VAL A 100 25.38 8.90 10.19
C VAL A 100 25.01 9.94 9.14
N LEU A 101 24.54 11.09 9.59
CA LEU A 101 24.20 12.24 8.76
C LEU A 101 24.92 13.47 9.30
N ASP A 102 25.67 14.15 8.45
CA ASP A 102 26.42 15.38 8.78
C ASP A 102 27.30 15.27 10.05
N GLY A 103 27.81 14.06 10.32
CA GLY A 103 28.65 13.76 11.49
C GLY A 103 27.87 13.29 12.73
N ASP A 104 26.57 13.43 12.76
CA ASP A 104 25.71 12.95 13.84
C ASP A 104 25.30 11.51 13.64
N THR A 105 25.41 10.69 14.68
CA THR A 105 24.91 9.31 14.68
C THR A 105 23.47 9.30 15.17
N ILE A 106 22.57 8.77 14.34
CA ILE A 106 21.14 8.63 14.64
C ILE A 106 20.85 7.16 14.87
N GLN A 107 20.21 6.86 16.00
CA GLN A 107 19.75 5.51 16.33
C GLN A 107 18.29 5.37 15.91
N LEU A 108 18.05 4.49 14.96
CA LEU A 108 16.72 4.05 14.52
C LEU A 108 16.22 2.86 15.36
N PRO A 109 14.92 2.56 15.36
CA PRO A 109 14.39 1.37 16.03
C PRO A 109 15.05 0.09 15.53
N GLN A 110 15.24 -0.87 16.44
CA GLN A 110 15.80 -2.19 16.15
C GLN A 110 14.69 -3.24 16.17
N ASN A 111 13.82 -3.21 15.18
CA ASN A 111 12.62 -4.02 15.11
C ASN A 111 12.81 -5.43 14.51
N ASN A 112 14.04 -5.76 14.04
CA ASN A 112 14.30 -7.05 13.43
C ASN A 112 15.75 -7.52 13.73
N PHE A 113 15.90 -8.49 14.62
CA PHE A 113 17.20 -9.09 15.01
C PHE A 113 18.31 -8.06 15.30
N GLY A 114 17.96 -6.96 15.98
CA GLY A 114 18.90 -5.89 16.32
C GLY A 114 19.21 -4.92 15.17
N HIS A 115 18.49 -5.01 14.06
CA HIS A 115 18.57 -4.11 12.91
C HIS A 115 17.26 -3.33 12.72
N CYS A 116 17.30 -2.19 12.01
CA CYS A 116 16.10 -1.50 11.57
C CYS A 116 15.64 -2.12 10.23
N LEU A 117 14.44 -2.67 10.21
CA LEU A 117 13.84 -3.26 9.01
C LEU A 117 12.67 -2.41 8.55
N HIS A 118 12.64 -2.09 7.25
CA HIS A 118 11.52 -1.46 6.56
C HIS A 118 10.99 -0.20 7.25
N GLY A 119 11.89 0.67 7.73
CA GLY A 119 11.54 1.94 8.34
C GLY A 119 11.11 1.88 9.80
N GLY A 120 11.22 0.70 10.45
CA GLY A 120 10.87 0.52 11.85
C GLY A 120 9.49 -0.09 12.10
N PRO A 121 9.10 -0.30 13.38
CA PRO A 121 7.87 -1.00 13.74
C PRO A 121 6.59 -0.29 13.31
N LYS A 122 6.66 1.03 13.09
CA LYS A 122 5.57 1.86 12.56
C LYS A 122 5.92 2.41 11.18
N GLY A 123 6.66 1.65 10.38
CA GLY A 123 7.03 2.02 9.03
C GLY A 123 5.82 2.32 8.14
N TRP A 124 6.07 2.85 6.97
CA TRP A 124 5.03 3.34 6.08
C TRP A 124 4.03 2.27 5.62
N GLN A 125 4.43 1.00 5.62
CA GLN A 125 3.55 -0.14 5.33
C GLN A 125 2.38 -0.30 6.32
N TYR A 126 2.46 0.33 7.48
CA TYR A 126 1.41 0.32 8.51
C TYR A 126 0.70 1.68 8.65
N GLN A 127 0.91 2.58 7.71
CA GLN A 127 0.34 3.92 7.72
C GLN A 127 -0.69 4.09 6.62
N VAL A 128 -1.66 4.97 6.84
CA VAL A 128 -2.64 5.33 5.82
C VAL A 128 -2.12 6.50 5.01
N TYR A 129 -2.11 6.36 3.69
CA TYR A 129 -1.78 7.42 2.75
C TYR A 129 -3.03 8.21 2.38
N SER A 130 -2.89 9.50 2.16
CA SER A 130 -3.92 10.28 1.47
C SER A 130 -3.97 9.85 0.01
N ALA A 131 -5.16 9.59 -0.49
CA ALA A 131 -5.36 9.09 -1.85
C ALA A 131 -6.04 10.14 -2.73
N ASN A 132 -5.52 10.29 -3.94
CA ASN A 132 -6.09 11.14 -4.98
C ASN A 132 -6.23 10.33 -6.27
N PRO A 133 -7.41 9.75 -6.53
CA PRO A 133 -7.72 9.12 -7.82
C PRO A 133 -7.73 10.20 -8.91
N ILE A 134 -6.79 10.12 -9.86
CA ILE A 134 -6.67 11.12 -10.94
C ILE A 134 -7.61 10.76 -12.08
N ASP A 135 -7.58 9.49 -12.51
CA ASP A 135 -8.45 8.93 -13.52
C ASP A 135 -8.59 7.40 -13.33
N SER A 136 -9.23 6.71 -14.29
CA SER A 136 -9.47 5.27 -14.21
C SER A 136 -8.19 4.39 -14.23
N THR A 137 -7.05 4.96 -14.59
CA THR A 137 -5.76 4.27 -14.72
C THR A 137 -4.66 4.83 -13.82
N THR A 138 -4.95 5.91 -13.07
CA THR A 138 -3.92 6.65 -12.32
C THR A 138 -4.38 6.99 -10.91
N LEU A 139 -3.58 6.59 -9.92
CA LEU A 139 -3.79 6.89 -8.51
C LEU A 139 -2.53 7.51 -7.92
N GLU A 140 -2.67 8.67 -7.29
CA GLU A 140 -1.60 9.28 -6.48
C GLU A 140 -1.88 9.02 -4.99
N LEU A 141 -0.88 8.50 -4.30
CA LEU A 141 -0.87 8.37 -2.84
C LEU A 141 0.17 9.30 -2.24
N THR A 142 -0.18 9.99 -1.15
CA THR A 142 0.73 10.90 -0.46
C THR A 142 0.85 10.51 1.00
N ARG A 143 2.10 10.42 1.49
CA ARG A 143 2.44 10.22 2.89
C ARG A 143 3.24 11.42 3.40
N ILE A 144 2.80 12.01 4.52
CA ILE A 144 3.57 12.99 5.27
C ILE A 144 4.22 12.26 6.44
N SER A 145 5.55 12.29 6.49
CA SER A 145 6.37 11.71 7.54
C SER A 145 7.08 12.86 8.26
N PRO A 146 6.66 13.22 9.49
CA PRO A 146 7.23 14.36 10.22
C PRO A 146 8.65 14.07 10.69
N ASP A 147 9.35 15.14 11.10
CA ASP A 147 10.64 15.01 11.78
C ASP A 147 10.51 14.10 13.01
N GLY A 148 11.45 13.16 13.15
CA GLY A 148 11.46 12.16 14.22
C GLY A 148 10.53 10.96 14.01
N ASP A 149 9.84 10.84 12.87
CA ASP A 149 9.07 9.65 12.51
C ASP A 149 10.00 8.43 12.47
N GLU A 150 9.75 7.44 13.36
CA GLU A 150 10.65 6.28 13.59
C GLU A 150 12.12 6.70 13.82
N ASN A 151 12.36 7.85 14.45
CA ASN A 151 13.65 8.50 14.70
C ASN A 151 14.40 8.99 13.44
N PHE A 152 13.78 8.94 12.27
CA PHE A 152 14.35 9.56 11.08
C PHE A 152 14.25 11.10 11.15
N PRO A 153 15.32 11.84 10.83
CA PRO A 153 15.31 13.29 10.91
C PRO A 153 14.63 13.96 9.71
N GLY A 154 14.10 15.13 9.95
CA GLY A 154 13.51 16.00 8.94
C GLY A 154 12.11 15.62 8.49
N ASN A 155 11.38 16.59 7.96
CA ASN A 155 10.05 16.40 7.40
C ASN A 155 10.16 15.87 5.98
N VAL A 156 9.41 14.81 5.65
CA VAL A 156 9.37 14.23 4.32
C VAL A 156 7.91 14.14 3.84
N THR A 157 7.66 14.60 2.62
CA THR A 157 6.44 14.30 1.88
C THR A 157 6.77 13.35 0.75
N ALA A 158 6.24 12.13 0.83
CA ALA A 158 6.41 11.12 -0.20
C ALA A 158 5.15 11.00 -1.05
N LYS A 159 5.35 10.92 -2.36
CA LYS A 159 4.28 10.66 -3.32
C LYS A 159 4.57 9.37 -4.06
N VAL A 160 3.56 8.52 -4.17
CA VAL A 160 3.59 7.29 -4.97
C VAL A 160 2.53 7.42 -6.05
N LEU A 161 2.95 7.43 -7.30
CA LEU A 161 2.06 7.49 -8.45
C LEU A 161 1.98 6.10 -9.08
N PHE A 162 0.81 5.49 -9.01
CA PHE A 162 0.50 4.27 -9.75
C PHE A 162 -0.18 4.64 -11.06
N LYS A 163 0.38 4.19 -12.16
CA LYS A 163 -0.19 4.42 -13.50
C LYS A 163 -0.21 3.12 -14.28
N LEU A 164 -1.43 2.67 -14.60
CA LEU A 164 -1.67 1.49 -15.43
C LEU A 164 -1.71 1.91 -16.90
N THR A 165 -0.83 1.35 -17.72
CA THR A 165 -0.75 1.66 -19.15
C THR A 165 -1.64 0.75 -19.99
N ASP A 166 -1.94 1.15 -21.23
CA ASP A 166 -2.79 0.36 -22.13
C ASP A 166 -2.07 -0.89 -22.70
N ASP A 167 -0.74 -0.97 -22.56
CA ASP A 167 0.09 -2.13 -22.91
C ASP A 167 0.38 -3.07 -21.70
N ASN A 168 -0.47 -2.97 -20.66
CA ASN A 168 -0.44 -3.83 -19.47
C ASN A 168 0.84 -3.71 -18.61
N ALA A 169 1.34 -2.50 -18.45
CA ALA A 169 2.38 -2.17 -17.48
C ALA A 169 1.85 -1.30 -16.33
N ILE A 170 2.46 -1.41 -15.16
CA ILE A 170 2.24 -0.55 -14.02
C ILE A 170 3.59 -0.08 -13.46
#